data_65d8f7d7fa3f0f011c12f918443637b5
#
_entry.id   65d8f7d7fa3f0f011c12f918443637b5
#
_cell.length_a   1.000
_cell.length_b   1.000
_cell.length_c   1.000
_cell.angle_alpha   90.00
_cell.angle_beta   90.00
_cell.angle_gamma   90.00
#
_symmetry.space_group_name_H-M   'P 1'
#
loop_
_entity.id
_entity.type
_entity.pdbx_description
1 polymer ?
#
loop_
_entity_poly.entity_id
_entity_poly.type
_entity_poly.pdbx_seq_one_letter_code
_entity_poly.pdbx_strand_id
1 'polypeptide(L)'
;MIYRSATSTMGRNMAGARALWRATGVKDSDFGKPIIAIANSFTQFVPGHVGLRDVGKIVAEQIEAAGGIAKEFNTIAIDDGIAMGHEGMLYSLPSRELIADSVEYMVRAHCADALVCISNCDKITPGMLMASLRLNIPTIFVSGGPMESGKSYIDGQIRKLDLIDAMMDAADPTVSDETISAIERAACPTCGSCSGMFTANSMNCLTEALGLSLPTNGSLLATHADRKALFEQAGRQIVKITKAYYEQDQANLAPRAIATKAAFENAMSLDIAMGGSTNTVLHLLAAAQEGEVDFHMADIDRLSRQVPHLCKVAPSTNLYHMEDVHRAGGIMGILGELDRAGLLHTDTTTVLDTTLGQQLETYDIMRHPSEQVRDRYLAAPGGERTTQMFSQANRFSELDTDRENGCIRDLEHAYSRDGGLAVLFGNIAEKGCIVKTAGVDASILTFTGPAVVFESQEDAVEGILGGKVKSGDVVIISHEGPRGGPGMQEMLYPTTYIKSMHLGKECALLTDGRFSGGTSGLSIGHVSPEAAAGGLIGLVRSGDVIEIDIPARSIRVDLSEAEISQRRAQEEARGAAAWTPHHQRARHVSAALRAYAMLATSADLGAVRDRAKLGL
;
A
#
# COMPACT_ATOMS: atom_id res chain seq x y z
N MET A 1 -10.51 24.92 -21.48
CA MET A 1 -9.65 24.07 -22.39
C MET A 1 -10.51 23.17 -23.26
N ILE A 2 -10.02 22.70 -24.41
CA ILE A 2 -10.74 21.74 -25.27
C ILE A 2 -10.55 20.32 -24.68
N TYR A 3 -11.58 19.50 -24.70
CA TYR A 3 -11.48 18.09 -24.33
C TYR A 3 -10.43 17.36 -25.18
N ARG A 4 -9.64 16.49 -24.58
CA ARG A 4 -8.64 15.65 -25.28
C ARG A 4 -9.29 14.72 -26.30
N SER A 5 -10.48 14.21 -25.95
CA SER A 5 -11.30 13.35 -26.80
C SER A 5 -11.71 14.00 -28.13
N ALA A 6 -11.67 15.33 -28.22
CA ALA A 6 -11.89 16.05 -29.48
C ALA A 6 -10.95 15.57 -30.59
N THR A 7 -9.74 15.11 -30.26
CA THR A 7 -8.78 14.51 -31.20
C THR A 7 -9.37 13.36 -32.01
N SER A 8 -10.22 12.52 -31.40
CA SER A 8 -10.83 11.34 -32.06
C SER A 8 -12.32 11.52 -32.38
N THR A 9 -12.96 12.56 -31.82
CA THR A 9 -14.41 12.77 -31.95
C THR A 9 -14.78 13.92 -32.89
N MET A 10 -13.84 14.83 -33.21
CA MET A 10 -14.14 16.01 -34.03
C MET A 10 -13.38 16.03 -35.36
N GLY A 11 -13.86 16.83 -36.29
CA GLY A 11 -13.25 17.05 -37.61
C GLY A 11 -13.57 15.96 -38.64
N ARG A 12 -13.52 16.34 -39.93
CA ARG A 12 -13.89 15.43 -41.04
C ARG A 12 -12.96 14.21 -41.12
N ASN A 13 -11.68 14.39 -40.85
CA ASN A 13 -10.66 13.34 -40.94
C ASN A 13 -10.85 12.24 -39.89
N MET A 14 -11.60 12.52 -38.80
CA MET A 14 -11.89 11.55 -37.73
C MET A 14 -13.20 10.77 -37.97
N ALA A 15 -13.74 10.76 -39.20
CA ALA A 15 -14.93 9.99 -39.53
C ALA A 15 -14.78 8.49 -39.23
N GLY A 16 -13.60 7.92 -39.53
CA GLY A 16 -13.28 6.52 -39.20
C GLY A 16 -13.29 6.25 -37.68
N ALA A 17 -12.64 7.11 -36.90
CA ALA A 17 -12.65 6.99 -35.44
C ALA A 17 -14.07 7.09 -34.87
N ARG A 18 -14.89 8.05 -35.36
CA ARG A 18 -16.31 8.17 -34.93
C ARG A 18 -17.14 6.96 -35.33
N ALA A 19 -16.86 6.33 -36.46
CA ALA A 19 -17.52 5.08 -36.85
C ALA A 19 -17.25 3.96 -35.84
N LEU A 20 -15.99 3.84 -35.39
CA LEU A 20 -15.60 2.89 -34.36
C LEU A 20 -16.21 3.23 -32.99
N TRP A 21 -16.22 4.50 -32.60
CA TRP A 21 -16.91 4.93 -31.37
C TRP A 21 -18.40 4.56 -31.39
N ARG A 22 -19.09 4.72 -32.53
CA ARG A 22 -20.48 4.27 -32.68
C ARG A 22 -20.63 2.76 -32.52
N ALA A 23 -19.69 1.99 -33.06
CA ALA A 23 -19.67 0.53 -32.89
C ALA A 23 -19.47 0.09 -31.42
N THR A 24 -18.92 0.97 -30.58
CA THR A 24 -18.84 0.77 -29.12
C THR A 24 -20.03 1.36 -28.35
N GLY A 25 -21.11 1.77 -29.05
CA GLY A 25 -22.35 2.25 -28.43
C GLY A 25 -22.45 3.77 -28.23
N VAL A 26 -21.50 4.58 -28.70
CA VAL A 26 -21.58 6.04 -28.63
C VAL A 26 -22.63 6.53 -29.62
N LYS A 27 -23.59 7.34 -29.17
CA LYS A 27 -24.69 7.89 -29.95
C LYS A 27 -24.31 9.24 -30.56
N ASP A 28 -25.04 9.68 -31.56
CA ASP A 28 -24.83 11.00 -32.19
C ASP A 28 -24.94 12.17 -31.19
N SER A 29 -25.84 12.05 -30.23
CA SER A 29 -26.02 13.03 -29.14
C SER A 29 -24.88 13.06 -28.10
N ASP A 30 -23.97 12.11 -28.14
CA ASP A 30 -22.88 12.01 -27.16
C ASP A 30 -21.59 12.70 -27.64
N PHE A 31 -21.43 12.87 -28.96
CA PHE A 31 -20.28 13.59 -29.49
C PHE A 31 -20.22 15.04 -28.95
N GLY A 32 -19.08 15.38 -28.38
CA GLY A 32 -18.86 16.66 -27.67
C GLY A 32 -18.93 16.57 -26.15
N LYS A 33 -19.40 15.45 -25.59
CA LYS A 33 -19.29 15.16 -24.16
C LYS A 33 -17.89 14.62 -23.82
N PRO A 34 -17.41 14.78 -22.58
CA PRO A 34 -16.13 14.21 -22.16
C PRO A 34 -16.18 12.67 -22.13
N ILE A 35 -15.11 12.03 -22.59
CA ILE A 35 -14.91 10.59 -22.47
C ILE A 35 -14.18 10.30 -21.16
N ILE A 36 -14.85 9.58 -20.26
CA ILE A 36 -14.32 9.19 -18.95
C ILE A 36 -13.91 7.72 -19.02
N ALA A 37 -12.61 7.47 -18.84
CA ALA A 37 -12.08 6.11 -18.72
C ALA A 37 -12.36 5.56 -17.32
N ILE A 38 -12.78 4.29 -17.25
CA ILE A 38 -12.91 3.55 -16.00
C ILE A 38 -11.87 2.43 -16.04
N ALA A 39 -10.78 2.59 -15.27
CA ALA A 39 -9.79 1.53 -15.05
C ALA A 39 -10.28 0.63 -13.92
N ASN A 40 -10.78 -0.55 -14.27
CA ASN A 40 -11.24 -1.56 -13.32
C ASN A 40 -10.17 -2.67 -13.18
N SER A 41 -9.99 -3.19 -12.00
CA SER A 41 -9.04 -4.27 -11.71
C SER A 41 -9.73 -5.59 -11.35
N PHE A 42 -10.95 -5.81 -11.82
CA PHE A 42 -11.67 -7.07 -11.62
C PHE A 42 -10.83 -8.28 -12.01
N THR A 43 -10.79 -9.26 -11.13
CA THR A 43 -10.26 -10.61 -11.38
C THR A 43 -10.88 -11.61 -10.41
N GLN A 44 -10.89 -12.88 -10.77
CA GLN A 44 -11.32 -13.98 -9.88
C GLN A 44 -10.18 -14.50 -8.98
N PHE A 45 -8.94 -14.05 -9.19
CA PHE A 45 -7.77 -14.49 -8.42
C PHE A 45 -7.57 -13.76 -7.10
N VAL A 46 -8.23 -12.62 -6.88
CA VAL A 46 -7.97 -11.73 -5.73
C VAL A 46 -9.27 -11.51 -4.95
N PRO A 47 -9.35 -11.89 -3.66
CA PRO A 47 -10.57 -11.72 -2.85
C PRO A 47 -11.11 -10.29 -2.85
N GLY A 48 -10.21 -9.29 -2.82
CA GLY A 48 -10.57 -7.88 -2.90
C GLY A 48 -11.18 -7.44 -4.23
N HIS A 49 -11.07 -8.26 -5.28
CA HIS A 49 -11.43 -7.91 -6.65
C HIS A 49 -12.56 -8.75 -7.26
N VAL A 50 -12.92 -9.88 -6.65
CA VAL A 50 -13.97 -10.77 -7.19
C VAL A 50 -15.32 -10.06 -7.34
N GLY A 51 -15.62 -9.10 -6.44
CA GLY A 51 -16.85 -8.31 -6.46
C GLY A 51 -16.83 -7.11 -7.42
N LEU A 52 -15.67 -6.75 -8.00
CA LEU A 52 -15.55 -5.53 -8.82
C LEU A 52 -16.14 -5.67 -10.23
N ARG A 53 -16.56 -6.88 -10.63
CA ARG A 53 -17.07 -7.15 -11.99
C ARG A 53 -18.18 -6.19 -12.44
N ASP A 54 -19.16 -5.97 -11.58
CA ASP A 54 -20.35 -5.18 -11.92
C ASP A 54 -20.28 -3.73 -11.41
N VAL A 55 -19.25 -3.40 -10.63
CA VAL A 55 -19.05 -2.07 -10.04
C VAL A 55 -18.79 -1.02 -11.13
N GLY A 56 -18.04 -1.38 -12.18
CA GLY A 56 -17.79 -0.50 -13.30
C GLY A 56 -19.09 -0.03 -13.98
N LYS A 57 -20.11 -0.88 -14.04
CA LYS A 57 -21.44 -0.50 -14.57
C LYS A 57 -22.12 0.55 -13.71
N ILE A 58 -22.06 0.41 -12.37
CA ILE A 58 -22.65 1.40 -11.44
C ILE A 58 -22.00 2.77 -11.68
N VAL A 59 -20.67 2.81 -11.81
CA VAL A 59 -19.95 4.05 -12.10
C VAL A 59 -20.32 4.59 -13.49
N ALA A 60 -20.36 3.73 -14.52
CA ALA A 60 -20.69 4.10 -15.88
C ALA A 60 -22.08 4.74 -15.99
N GLU A 61 -23.10 4.14 -15.37
CA GLU A 61 -24.47 4.67 -15.32
C GLU A 61 -24.51 6.10 -14.74
N GLN A 62 -23.75 6.37 -13.70
CA GLN A 62 -23.68 7.70 -13.09
C GLN A 62 -22.91 8.71 -13.94
N ILE A 63 -21.84 8.28 -14.63
CA ILE A 63 -21.12 9.11 -15.60
C ILE A 63 -22.04 9.53 -16.74
N GLU A 64 -22.78 8.59 -17.32
CA GLU A 64 -23.70 8.84 -18.41
C GLU A 64 -24.86 9.76 -17.97
N ALA A 65 -25.43 9.51 -16.80
CA ALA A 65 -26.48 10.36 -16.21
C ALA A 65 -26.00 11.80 -15.95
N ALA A 66 -24.72 11.97 -15.59
CA ALA A 66 -24.10 13.29 -15.39
C ALA A 66 -23.66 13.97 -16.68
N GLY A 67 -23.82 13.31 -17.85
CA GLY A 67 -23.50 13.86 -19.16
C GLY A 67 -22.07 13.64 -19.64
N GLY A 68 -21.42 12.57 -19.20
CA GLY A 68 -20.19 12.03 -19.76
C GLY A 68 -20.42 10.81 -20.66
N ILE A 69 -19.36 10.30 -21.26
CA ILE A 69 -19.30 9.03 -21.99
C ILE A 69 -18.40 8.09 -21.19
N ALA A 70 -18.97 7.02 -20.65
CA ALA A 70 -18.19 6.03 -19.88
C ALA A 70 -17.56 4.99 -20.81
N LYS A 71 -16.27 4.70 -20.59
CA LYS A 71 -15.54 3.62 -21.26
C LYS A 71 -14.70 2.84 -20.27
N GLU A 72 -15.11 1.61 -19.98
CA GLU A 72 -14.43 0.71 -19.04
C GLU A 72 -13.41 -0.16 -19.75
N PHE A 73 -12.29 -0.39 -19.05
CA PHE A 73 -11.29 -1.40 -19.40
C PHE A 73 -10.72 -2.02 -18.13
N ASN A 74 -10.14 -3.22 -18.24
CA ASN A 74 -9.54 -3.90 -17.12
C ASN A 74 -8.01 -3.86 -17.18
N THR A 75 -7.40 -3.74 -15.98
CA THR A 75 -6.00 -4.08 -15.76
C THR A 75 -5.88 -5.38 -14.97
N ILE A 76 -4.65 -5.92 -14.87
CA ILE A 76 -4.37 -7.10 -14.06
C ILE A 76 -4.38 -6.76 -12.56
N ALA A 77 -4.54 -7.81 -11.75
CA ALA A 77 -4.30 -7.75 -10.31
C ALA A 77 -3.67 -9.08 -9.84
N ILE A 78 -2.65 -8.98 -9.00
CA ILE A 78 -1.99 -10.11 -8.33
C ILE A 78 -2.34 -10.05 -6.85
N ASP A 79 -2.64 -11.20 -6.24
CA ASP A 79 -2.86 -11.31 -4.80
C ASP A 79 -1.55 -11.63 -4.10
N ASP A 80 -1.09 -10.72 -3.25
CA ASP A 80 0.16 -10.88 -2.51
C ASP A 80 0.06 -12.00 -1.48
N GLY A 81 -1.10 -12.18 -0.85
CA GLY A 81 -1.31 -13.25 0.12
C GLY A 81 -1.22 -14.66 -0.49
N ILE A 82 -1.85 -14.85 -1.66
CA ILE A 82 -1.78 -16.13 -2.41
C ILE A 82 -0.37 -16.35 -2.97
N ALA A 83 0.33 -15.30 -3.37
CA ALA A 83 1.70 -15.38 -3.90
C ALA A 83 2.78 -15.50 -2.81
N MET A 84 2.44 -15.33 -1.54
CA MET A 84 3.37 -15.32 -0.43
C MET A 84 4.08 -16.67 -0.25
N GLY A 85 5.41 -16.62 -0.09
CA GLY A 85 6.22 -17.79 0.23
C GLY A 85 6.60 -18.69 -0.95
N HIS A 86 6.33 -18.29 -2.18
CA HIS A 86 6.77 -18.97 -3.38
C HIS A 86 7.13 -17.98 -4.51
N GLU A 87 7.67 -18.47 -5.63
CA GLU A 87 8.17 -17.65 -6.76
C GLU A 87 7.13 -16.68 -7.34
N GLY A 88 5.83 -16.91 -7.14
CA GLY A 88 4.77 -16.00 -7.55
C GLY A 88 4.93 -14.59 -6.97
N MET A 89 5.52 -14.48 -5.78
CA MET A 89 5.73 -13.20 -5.11
C MET A 89 6.71 -12.27 -5.83
N LEU A 90 7.61 -12.81 -6.66
CA LEU A 90 8.51 -12.03 -7.51
C LEU A 90 7.75 -11.15 -8.52
N TYR A 91 6.55 -11.54 -8.91
CA TYR A 91 5.71 -10.81 -9.88
C TYR A 91 4.85 -9.72 -9.26
N SER A 92 4.68 -9.72 -7.94
CA SER A 92 3.81 -8.78 -7.23
C SER A 92 4.23 -7.32 -7.47
N LEU A 93 5.41 -6.90 -7.01
CA LEU A 93 5.85 -5.50 -7.18
C LEU A 93 6.02 -5.08 -8.65
N PRO A 94 6.60 -5.90 -9.54
CA PRO A 94 6.69 -5.56 -10.96
C PRO A 94 5.33 -5.32 -11.62
N SER A 95 4.26 -5.95 -11.14
CA SER A 95 2.90 -5.73 -11.66
C SER A 95 2.42 -4.29 -11.47
N ARG A 96 2.91 -3.57 -10.44
CA ARG A 96 2.62 -2.15 -10.21
C ARG A 96 3.01 -1.29 -11.42
N GLU A 97 4.20 -1.51 -11.97
CA GLU A 97 4.68 -0.82 -13.17
C GLU A 97 3.83 -1.17 -14.41
N LEU A 98 3.51 -2.46 -14.57
CA LEU A 98 2.68 -2.93 -15.68
C LEU A 98 1.26 -2.36 -15.62
N ILE A 99 0.68 -2.27 -14.43
CA ILE A 99 -0.63 -1.65 -14.20
C ILE A 99 -0.58 -0.17 -14.58
N ALA A 100 0.44 0.57 -14.10
CA ALA A 100 0.62 1.97 -14.44
C ALA A 100 0.72 2.18 -15.95
N ASP A 101 1.51 1.38 -16.64
CA ASP A 101 1.64 1.42 -18.10
C ASP A 101 0.32 1.10 -18.79
N SER A 102 -0.36 0.02 -18.40
CA SER A 102 -1.61 -0.38 -19.07
C SER A 102 -2.67 0.71 -19.01
N VAL A 103 -2.81 1.39 -17.86
CA VAL A 103 -3.72 2.52 -17.70
C VAL A 103 -3.27 3.70 -18.56
N GLU A 104 -1.99 4.04 -18.55
CA GLU A 104 -1.45 5.12 -19.37
C GLU A 104 -1.68 4.86 -20.86
N TYR A 105 -1.37 3.65 -21.36
CA TYR A 105 -1.59 3.27 -22.75
C TYR A 105 -3.05 3.43 -23.17
N MET A 106 -3.98 2.89 -22.39
CA MET A 106 -5.40 2.97 -22.70
C MET A 106 -5.91 4.41 -22.77
N VAL A 107 -5.57 5.20 -21.76
CA VAL A 107 -6.03 6.59 -21.66
C VAL A 107 -5.40 7.49 -22.75
N ARG A 108 -4.10 7.35 -23.02
CA ARG A 108 -3.42 8.15 -24.04
C ARG A 108 -3.84 7.78 -25.45
N ALA A 109 -3.89 6.47 -25.77
CA ALA A 109 -4.25 5.99 -27.10
C ALA A 109 -5.68 6.39 -27.51
N HIS A 110 -6.60 6.40 -26.56
CA HIS A 110 -8.01 6.74 -26.81
C HIS A 110 -8.36 8.19 -26.48
N CYS A 111 -7.38 8.99 -26.05
CA CYS A 111 -7.54 10.41 -25.70
C CYS A 111 -8.66 10.65 -24.67
N ALA A 112 -8.80 9.80 -23.64
CA ALA A 112 -9.80 10.02 -22.61
C ALA A 112 -9.52 11.31 -21.83
N ASP A 113 -10.60 11.96 -21.37
CA ASP A 113 -10.54 13.27 -20.72
C ASP A 113 -10.34 13.17 -19.21
N ALA A 114 -10.79 12.08 -18.62
CA ALA A 114 -10.67 11.84 -17.17
C ALA A 114 -10.64 10.33 -16.88
N LEU A 115 -10.33 10.00 -15.62
CA LEU A 115 -10.08 8.64 -15.18
C LEU A 115 -10.80 8.35 -13.86
N VAL A 116 -11.49 7.21 -13.78
CA VAL A 116 -11.92 6.59 -12.52
C VAL A 116 -11.06 5.37 -12.29
N CYS A 117 -10.43 5.28 -11.12
CA CYS A 117 -9.62 4.14 -10.70
C CYS A 117 -10.40 3.26 -9.72
N ILE A 118 -10.74 2.05 -10.13
CA ILE A 118 -11.40 1.03 -9.29
C ILE A 118 -10.36 -0.04 -8.92
N SER A 119 -9.85 0.03 -7.72
CA SER A 119 -8.79 -0.83 -7.20
C SER A 119 -9.11 -1.33 -5.80
N ASN A 120 -8.36 -2.28 -5.27
CA ASN A 120 -8.55 -2.70 -3.87
C ASN A 120 -7.36 -3.42 -3.23
N CYS A 121 -6.32 -3.76 -3.97
CA CYS A 121 -5.21 -4.56 -3.44
C CYS A 121 -3.85 -3.88 -3.60
N ASP A 122 -2.81 -4.48 -3.01
CA ASP A 122 -1.50 -3.93 -2.67
C ASP A 122 -0.79 -3.15 -3.77
N LYS A 123 -0.71 -3.70 -4.98
CA LYS A 123 0.08 -3.11 -6.08
C LYS A 123 -0.80 -2.38 -7.08
N ILE A 124 -2.11 -2.63 -7.02
CA ILE A 124 -3.07 -2.10 -7.99
C ILE A 124 -3.34 -0.62 -7.70
N THR A 125 -3.68 -0.29 -6.46
CA THR A 125 -3.92 1.09 -6.03
C THR A 125 -2.70 1.98 -6.31
N PRO A 126 -1.46 1.62 -5.90
CA PRO A 126 -0.29 2.44 -6.23
C PRO A 126 0.05 2.45 -7.73
N GLY A 127 -0.17 1.37 -8.48
CA GLY A 127 0.01 1.36 -9.93
C GLY A 127 -0.91 2.34 -10.64
N MET A 128 -2.19 2.37 -10.26
CA MET A 128 -3.16 3.35 -10.77
C MET A 128 -2.82 4.78 -10.31
N LEU A 129 -2.29 4.97 -9.08
CA LEU A 129 -1.85 6.27 -8.58
C LEU A 129 -0.69 6.81 -9.43
N MET A 130 0.31 5.98 -9.73
CA MET A 130 1.41 6.33 -10.63
C MET A 130 0.87 6.75 -12.01
N ALA A 131 -0.06 5.98 -12.59
CA ALA A 131 -0.67 6.32 -13.89
C ALA A 131 -1.42 7.65 -13.84
N SER A 132 -2.18 7.90 -12.77
CA SER A 132 -2.94 9.17 -12.63
C SER A 132 -2.02 10.38 -12.59
N LEU A 133 -0.88 10.26 -11.89
CA LEU A 133 0.12 11.33 -11.81
C LEU A 133 0.89 11.52 -13.12
N ARG A 134 1.19 10.45 -13.88
CA ARG A 134 1.77 10.54 -15.23
C ARG A 134 0.82 11.24 -16.21
N LEU A 135 -0.44 10.86 -16.19
CA LEU A 135 -1.48 11.37 -17.08
C LEU A 135 -1.87 12.82 -16.77
N ASN A 136 -1.93 13.15 -15.49
CA ASN A 136 -2.31 14.45 -14.95
C ASN A 136 -3.61 15.02 -15.55
N ILE A 137 -4.63 14.17 -15.65
CA ILE A 137 -6.00 14.53 -16.03
C ILE A 137 -6.93 14.31 -14.83
N PRO A 138 -8.11 14.94 -14.74
CA PRO A 138 -9.03 14.73 -13.63
C PRO A 138 -9.21 13.25 -13.31
N THR A 139 -8.97 12.87 -12.07
CA THR A 139 -8.98 11.46 -11.64
C THR A 139 -9.62 11.32 -10.27
N ILE A 140 -10.40 10.26 -10.07
CA ILE A 140 -10.95 9.88 -8.77
C ILE A 140 -10.70 8.40 -8.51
N PHE A 141 -10.35 8.07 -7.25
CA PHE A 141 -10.20 6.71 -6.77
C PHE A 141 -11.46 6.28 -6.02
N VAL A 142 -11.89 5.05 -6.25
CA VAL A 142 -12.92 4.39 -5.44
C VAL A 142 -12.54 2.93 -5.28
N SER A 143 -12.23 2.52 -4.04
CA SER A 143 -11.78 1.15 -3.75
C SER A 143 -12.93 0.20 -3.50
N GLY A 144 -12.66 -1.11 -3.65
CA GLY A 144 -13.61 -2.17 -3.33
C GLY A 144 -13.97 -2.26 -1.85
N GLY A 145 -13.11 -1.75 -0.97
CA GLY A 145 -13.27 -1.76 0.48
C GLY A 145 -12.69 -2.98 1.17
N PRO A 146 -12.46 -2.88 2.50
CA PRO A 146 -11.97 -3.97 3.31
C PRO A 146 -13.00 -5.09 3.49
N MET A 147 -12.52 -6.32 3.68
CA MET A 147 -13.36 -7.45 4.12
C MET A 147 -13.68 -7.32 5.62
N GLU A 148 -14.66 -8.09 6.05
CA GLU A 148 -14.99 -8.26 7.47
C GLU A 148 -13.91 -9.08 8.17
N SER A 149 -13.69 -8.89 9.47
CA SER A 149 -12.83 -9.75 10.28
C SER A 149 -13.41 -11.16 10.39
N GLY A 150 -12.54 -12.17 10.33
CA GLY A 150 -12.92 -13.55 10.59
C GLY A 150 -13.28 -13.77 12.06
N LYS A 151 -14.12 -14.77 12.33
CA LYS A 151 -14.45 -15.22 13.69
C LYS A 151 -14.60 -16.74 13.71
N SER A 152 -13.97 -17.38 14.67
CA SER A 152 -14.16 -18.81 14.93
C SER A 152 -14.16 -19.10 16.42
N TYR A 153 -14.83 -20.19 16.79
CA TYR A 153 -14.84 -20.69 18.15
C TYR A 153 -13.67 -21.68 18.32
N ILE A 154 -12.62 -21.21 19.02
CA ILE A 154 -11.38 -21.95 19.22
C ILE A 154 -11.10 -22.01 20.72
N ASP A 155 -10.80 -23.19 21.25
CA ASP A 155 -10.50 -23.44 22.67
C ASP A 155 -11.53 -22.86 23.65
N GLY A 156 -12.80 -22.93 23.29
CA GLY A 156 -13.89 -22.46 24.14
C GLY A 156 -14.14 -20.94 24.10
N GLN A 157 -13.49 -20.21 23.20
CA GLN A 157 -13.62 -18.76 23.06
C GLN A 157 -13.81 -18.35 21.58
N ILE A 158 -14.49 -17.22 21.36
CA ILE A 158 -14.55 -16.59 20.04
C ILE A 158 -13.26 -15.82 19.82
N ARG A 159 -12.47 -16.24 18.82
CA ARG A 159 -11.30 -15.48 18.33
C ARG A 159 -11.70 -14.67 17.09
N LYS A 160 -11.30 -13.40 17.03
CA LYS A 160 -11.21 -12.65 15.77
C LYS A 160 -9.97 -13.16 15.03
N LEU A 161 -10.09 -13.29 13.72
CA LEU A 161 -9.07 -13.92 12.87
C LEU A 161 -8.85 -13.11 11.60
N ASP A 162 -7.63 -13.17 11.12
CA ASP A 162 -7.24 -12.69 9.80
C ASP A 162 -6.29 -13.66 9.09
N LEU A 163 -5.79 -13.27 7.91
CA LEU A 163 -4.85 -14.08 7.13
C LEU A 163 -3.58 -14.44 7.92
N ILE A 164 -3.08 -13.52 8.75
CA ILE A 164 -1.84 -13.74 9.51
C ILE A 164 -2.03 -14.78 10.59
N ASP A 165 -3.19 -14.81 11.26
CA ASP A 165 -3.50 -15.88 12.22
C ASP A 165 -3.43 -17.26 11.56
N ALA A 166 -4.01 -17.41 10.35
CA ALA A 166 -3.94 -18.67 9.62
C ALA A 166 -2.49 -19.07 9.28
N MET A 167 -1.65 -18.13 8.88
CA MET A 167 -0.25 -18.40 8.54
C MET A 167 0.60 -18.70 9.79
N MET A 168 0.36 -18.00 10.88
CA MET A 168 1.11 -18.17 12.13
C MET A 168 0.76 -19.50 12.81
N ASP A 169 -0.54 -19.79 12.94
CA ASP A 169 -0.97 -21.01 13.60
C ASP A 169 -0.59 -22.25 12.78
N ALA A 170 -0.58 -22.15 11.43
CA ALA A 170 -0.08 -23.23 10.56
C ALA A 170 1.44 -23.47 10.68
N ALA A 171 2.21 -22.48 11.10
CA ALA A 171 3.66 -22.61 11.33
C ALA A 171 3.98 -23.18 12.73
N ASP A 172 3.02 -23.25 13.63
CA ASP A 172 3.20 -23.78 14.99
C ASP A 172 2.88 -25.30 15.01
N PRO A 173 3.89 -26.19 15.21
CA PRO A 173 3.68 -27.62 15.21
C PRO A 173 2.85 -28.13 16.40
N THR A 174 2.51 -27.28 17.36
CA THR A 174 1.67 -27.64 18.52
C THR A 174 0.17 -27.44 18.25
N VAL A 175 -0.19 -26.71 17.18
CA VAL A 175 -1.58 -26.49 16.77
C VAL A 175 -2.08 -27.67 15.95
N SER A 176 -3.27 -28.20 16.28
CA SER A 176 -3.82 -29.37 15.57
C SER A 176 -4.33 -29.01 14.16
N ASP A 177 -4.30 -29.97 13.24
CA ASP A 177 -4.82 -29.81 11.88
C ASP A 177 -6.30 -29.41 11.86
N GLU A 178 -7.11 -29.88 12.85
CA GLU A 178 -8.51 -29.50 13.00
C GLU A 178 -8.65 -28.01 13.34
N THR A 179 -7.80 -27.50 14.22
CA THR A 179 -7.77 -26.07 14.58
C THR A 179 -7.33 -25.22 13.39
N ILE A 180 -6.26 -25.61 12.69
CA ILE A 180 -5.81 -24.95 11.46
C ILE A 180 -6.94 -24.88 10.43
N SER A 181 -7.62 -26.02 10.19
CA SER A 181 -8.74 -26.08 9.25
C SER A 181 -9.93 -25.19 9.65
N ALA A 182 -10.18 -25.03 10.94
CA ALA A 182 -11.21 -24.09 11.43
C ALA A 182 -10.81 -22.62 11.19
N ILE A 183 -9.54 -22.29 11.40
CA ILE A 183 -8.99 -20.94 11.14
C ILE A 183 -9.04 -20.62 9.66
N GLU A 184 -8.56 -21.50 8.77
CA GLU A 184 -8.61 -21.32 7.30
C GLU A 184 -10.01 -20.99 6.78
N ARG A 185 -11.03 -21.66 7.34
CA ARG A 185 -12.42 -21.43 6.94
C ARG A 185 -12.97 -20.10 7.42
N ALA A 186 -12.38 -19.52 8.46
CA ALA A 186 -12.90 -18.33 9.11
C ALA A 186 -12.10 -17.06 8.82
N ALA A 187 -10.79 -17.14 8.60
CA ALA A 187 -9.86 -16.01 8.55
C ALA A 187 -10.20 -14.95 7.49
N CYS A 188 -10.70 -15.37 6.32
CA CYS A 188 -11.08 -14.48 5.22
C CYS A 188 -12.55 -14.74 4.81
N PRO A 189 -13.53 -14.21 5.55
CA PRO A 189 -14.93 -14.61 5.38
C PRO A 189 -15.65 -13.97 4.20
N THR A 190 -15.18 -12.80 3.72
CA THR A 190 -15.92 -12.03 2.70
C THR A 190 -15.04 -11.59 1.56
N CYS A 191 -15.66 -11.09 0.48
CA CYS A 191 -14.93 -10.26 -0.49
C CYS A 191 -14.45 -8.98 0.17
N GLY A 192 -13.42 -8.37 -0.39
CA GLY A 192 -12.77 -7.17 0.13
C GLY A 192 -11.26 -7.34 0.21
N SER A 193 -10.55 -6.26 0.44
CA SER A 193 -9.13 -6.27 0.82
C SER A 193 -8.98 -6.86 2.24
N CYS A 194 -7.77 -6.93 2.76
CA CYS A 194 -7.55 -7.49 4.11
C CYS A 194 -8.44 -6.83 5.17
N SER A 195 -8.78 -7.55 6.25
CA SER A 195 -9.57 -7.00 7.36
C SER A 195 -8.76 -6.10 8.30
N GLY A 196 -7.43 -6.18 8.25
CA GLY A 196 -6.50 -5.34 9.03
C GLY A 196 -5.81 -4.25 8.21
N MET A 197 -4.90 -3.50 8.85
CA MET A 197 -4.13 -2.41 8.24
C MET A 197 -2.87 -2.98 7.56
N PHE A 198 -3.08 -3.77 6.51
CA PHE A 198 -2.04 -4.24 5.59
C PHE A 198 -1.87 -3.25 4.43
N THR A 199 -1.00 -3.55 3.47
CA THR A 199 -0.67 -2.64 2.38
C THR A 199 -1.89 -2.22 1.56
N ALA A 200 -2.79 -3.15 1.25
CA ALA A 200 -4.01 -2.86 0.48
C ALA A 200 -4.86 -1.76 1.13
N ASN A 201 -5.23 -1.95 2.40
CA ASN A 201 -6.01 -0.97 3.15
C ASN A 201 -5.22 0.32 3.40
N SER A 202 -3.94 0.23 3.74
CA SER A 202 -3.09 1.41 3.89
C SER A 202 -3.15 2.28 2.62
N MET A 203 -2.93 1.71 1.43
CA MET A 203 -2.98 2.48 0.19
C MET A 203 -4.38 3.05 -0.10
N ASN A 204 -5.45 2.32 0.18
CA ASN A 204 -6.82 2.82 0.03
C ASN A 204 -7.12 4.00 0.98
N CYS A 205 -6.59 3.96 2.21
CA CYS A 205 -6.64 5.05 3.18
C CYS A 205 -5.81 6.26 2.72
N LEU A 206 -4.62 6.01 2.17
CA LEU A 206 -3.73 7.08 1.69
C LEU A 206 -4.30 7.85 0.49
N THR A 207 -5.07 7.20 -0.40
CA THR A 207 -5.76 7.93 -1.48
C THR A 207 -6.80 8.93 -0.94
N GLU A 208 -7.38 8.64 0.24
CA GLU A 208 -8.31 9.54 0.94
C GLU A 208 -7.54 10.75 1.53
N ALA A 209 -6.42 10.51 2.21
CA ALA A 209 -5.58 11.56 2.77
C ALA A 209 -4.88 12.42 1.70
N LEU A 210 -4.55 11.84 0.54
CA LEU A 210 -4.05 12.56 -0.63
C LEU A 210 -5.11 13.48 -1.29
N GLY A 211 -6.38 13.34 -0.90
CA GLY A 211 -7.48 14.08 -1.51
C GLY A 211 -7.98 13.52 -2.85
N LEU A 212 -7.57 12.31 -3.25
CA LEU A 212 -7.90 11.68 -4.54
C LEU A 212 -9.09 10.73 -4.48
N SER A 213 -9.65 10.46 -3.29
CA SER A 213 -10.85 9.66 -3.10
C SER A 213 -11.87 10.33 -2.19
N LEU A 214 -13.05 9.75 -2.11
CA LEU A 214 -14.14 10.25 -1.26
C LEU A 214 -13.93 9.84 0.20
N PRO A 215 -14.37 10.64 1.18
CA PRO A 215 -14.40 10.24 2.59
C PRO A 215 -15.12 8.90 2.79
N THR A 216 -14.60 8.08 3.69
CA THR A 216 -14.96 6.69 3.99
C THR A 216 -14.50 5.63 2.97
N ASN A 217 -13.80 6.05 1.92
CA ASN A 217 -13.27 5.12 0.90
C ASN A 217 -12.38 4.04 1.51
N GLY A 218 -11.48 4.40 2.42
CA GLY A 218 -10.48 3.49 3.01
C GLY A 218 -11.05 2.53 4.07
N SER A 219 -12.17 2.85 4.71
CA SER A 219 -12.61 2.12 5.91
C SER A 219 -13.97 1.41 5.80
N LEU A 220 -14.88 1.85 4.93
CA LEU A 220 -16.21 1.24 4.79
C LEU A 220 -16.11 -0.17 4.17
N LEU A 221 -16.74 -1.17 4.79
CA LEU A 221 -16.66 -2.58 4.37
C LEU A 221 -17.19 -2.82 2.95
N ALA A 222 -16.57 -3.77 2.24
CA ALA A 222 -16.97 -4.17 0.88
C ALA A 222 -18.40 -4.74 0.82
N THR A 223 -18.81 -5.46 1.84
CA THR A 223 -20.12 -6.11 1.95
C THR A 223 -21.26 -5.15 2.29
N HIS A 224 -20.94 -3.98 2.85
CA HIS A 224 -21.97 -3.05 3.32
C HIS A 224 -22.64 -2.28 2.18
N ALA A 225 -23.98 -2.18 2.23
CA ALA A 225 -24.80 -1.55 1.19
C ALA A 225 -24.44 -0.07 0.92
N ASP A 226 -24.02 0.68 1.96
CA ASP A 226 -23.62 2.08 1.83
C ASP A 226 -22.42 2.28 0.92
N ARG A 227 -21.57 1.27 0.73
CA ARG A 227 -20.44 1.37 -0.19
C ARG A 227 -20.86 1.58 -1.64
N LYS A 228 -22.03 1.08 -2.04
CA LYS A 228 -22.58 1.34 -3.38
C LYS A 228 -22.69 2.83 -3.65
N ALA A 229 -23.11 3.62 -2.65
CA ALA A 229 -23.24 5.07 -2.78
C ALA A 229 -21.90 5.78 -3.07
N LEU A 230 -20.76 5.23 -2.64
CA LEU A 230 -19.44 5.79 -2.99
C LEU A 230 -19.14 5.65 -4.47
N PHE A 231 -19.44 4.50 -5.08
CA PHE A 231 -19.27 4.28 -6.52
C PHE A 231 -20.20 5.20 -7.33
N GLU A 232 -21.43 5.34 -6.90
CA GLU A 232 -22.38 6.24 -7.53
C GLU A 232 -21.92 7.70 -7.43
N GLN A 233 -21.43 8.11 -6.27
CA GLN A 233 -20.91 9.46 -6.05
C GLN A 233 -19.64 9.70 -6.87
N ALA A 234 -18.73 8.74 -6.95
CA ALA A 234 -17.50 8.84 -7.75
C ALA A 234 -17.84 9.06 -9.24
N GLY A 235 -18.81 8.32 -9.78
CA GLY A 235 -19.27 8.49 -11.17
C GLY A 235 -19.82 9.89 -11.45
N ARG A 236 -20.61 10.46 -10.54
CA ARG A 236 -21.11 11.86 -10.67
C ARG A 236 -19.99 12.87 -10.49
N GLN A 237 -19.14 12.68 -9.51
CA GLN A 237 -18.08 13.63 -9.14
C GLN A 237 -17.03 13.75 -10.24
N ILE A 238 -16.61 12.63 -10.87
CA ILE A 238 -15.62 12.69 -11.94
C ILE A 238 -16.10 13.56 -13.12
N VAL A 239 -17.37 13.48 -13.49
CA VAL A 239 -17.92 14.34 -14.55
C VAL A 239 -17.93 15.80 -14.14
N LYS A 240 -18.30 16.09 -12.88
CA LYS A 240 -18.29 17.46 -12.33
C LYS A 240 -16.89 18.07 -12.40
N ILE A 241 -15.86 17.40 -11.87
CA ILE A 241 -14.50 17.94 -11.86
C ILE A 241 -13.89 17.98 -13.27
N THR A 242 -14.26 17.06 -14.16
CA THR A 242 -13.83 17.09 -15.57
C THR A 242 -14.35 18.35 -16.27
N LYS A 243 -15.64 18.66 -16.12
CA LYS A 243 -16.22 19.90 -16.68
C LYS A 243 -15.58 21.13 -16.08
N ALA A 244 -15.38 21.17 -14.76
CA ALA A 244 -14.72 22.27 -14.08
C ALA A 244 -13.29 22.48 -14.61
N TYR A 245 -12.52 21.41 -14.78
CA TYR A 245 -11.17 21.44 -15.33
C TYR A 245 -11.10 21.97 -16.77
N TYR A 246 -11.92 21.41 -17.68
CA TYR A 246 -11.85 21.76 -19.11
C TYR A 246 -12.65 23.00 -19.49
N GLU A 247 -13.85 23.19 -18.94
CA GLU A 247 -14.77 24.26 -19.32
C GLU A 247 -14.57 25.54 -18.50
N GLN A 248 -14.07 25.42 -17.24
CA GLN A 248 -13.92 26.54 -16.30
C GLN A 248 -12.44 26.80 -15.96
N ASP A 249 -11.50 26.11 -16.63
CA ASP A 249 -10.05 26.24 -16.46
C ASP A 249 -9.56 26.02 -15.00
N GLN A 250 -10.25 25.16 -14.22
CA GLN A 250 -9.87 24.84 -12.84
C GLN A 250 -8.74 23.79 -12.83
N ALA A 251 -7.51 24.26 -13.08
CA ALA A 251 -6.32 23.41 -13.15
C ALA A 251 -5.97 22.73 -11.79
N ASN A 252 -6.46 23.27 -10.68
CA ASN A 252 -6.27 22.73 -9.33
C ASN A 252 -6.97 21.38 -9.10
N LEU A 253 -7.80 20.90 -10.03
CA LEU A 253 -8.48 19.61 -9.98
C LEU A 253 -7.74 18.48 -10.71
N ALA A 254 -6.55 18.76 -11.25
CA ALA A 254 -5.67 17.73 -11.78
C ALA A 254 -4.91 16.99 -10.66
N PRO A 255 -4.57 15.70 -10.82
CA PRO A 255 -3.92 14.90 -9.78
C PRO A 255 -2.65 15.51 -9.20
N ARG A 256 -1.77 16.10 -10.01
CA ARG A 256 -0.53 16.75 -9.51
C ARG A 256 -0.79 18.04 -8.73
N ALA A 257 -1.93 18.69 -8.96
CA ALA A 257 -2.33 19.87 -8.20
C ALA A 257 -3.02 19.51 -6.88
N ILE A 258 -3.66 18.34 -6.80
CA ILE A 258 -4.25 17.76 -5.58
C ILE A 258 -3.17 17.09 -4.74
N ALA A 259 -2.44 16.15 -5.30
CA ALA A 259 -1.38 15.39 -4.63
C ALA A 259 -0.07 16.18 -4.59
N THR A 260 -0.08 17.33 -3.93
CA THR A 260 1.08 18.18 -3.68
C THR A 260 1.99 17.58 -2.60
N LYS A 261 3.19 18.16 -2.37
CA LYS A 261 4.05 17.75 -1.26
C LYS A 261 3.29 17.76 0.07
N ALA A 262 2.50 18.79 0.34
CA ALA A 262 1.68 18.88 1.55
C ALA A 262 0.67 17.72 1.67
N ALA A 263 0.04 17.32 0.55
CA ALA A 263 -0.85 16.15 0.54
C ALA A 263 -0.10 14.82 0.75
N PHE A 264 1.12 14.68 0.21
CA PHE A 264 2.01 13.54 0.50
C PHE A 264 2.43 13.50 1.96
N GLU A 265 2.71 14.64 2.58
CA GLU A 265 3.01 14.73 4.01
C GLU A 265 1.79 14.36 4.86
N ASN A 266 0.58 14.78 4.50
CA ASN A 266 -0.67 14.34 5.14
C ASN A 266 -0.87 12.83 5.03
N ALA A 267 -0.65 12.24 3.84
CA ALA A 267 -0.76 10.81 3.63
C ALA A 267 0.26 10.04 4.45
N MET A 268 1.52 10.49 4.49
CA MET A 268 2.56 9.85 5.30
C MET A 268 2.29 10.01 6.81
N SER A 269 1.78 11.15 7.25
CA SER A 269 1.37 11.37 8.64
C SER A 269 0.23 10.42 9.04
N LEU A 270 -0.74 10.20 8.16
CA LEU A 270 -1.78 9.19 8.37
C LEU A 270 -1.18 7.78 8.51
N ASP A 271 -0.28 7.40 7.60
CA ASP A 271 0.34 6.06 7.60
C ASP A 271 1.13 5.80 8.89
N ILE A 272 1.89 6.79 9.35
CA ILE A 272 2.63 6.74 10.61
C ILE A 272 1.66 6.65 11.81
N ALA A 273 0.60 7.46 11.82
CA ALA A 273 -0.37 7.51 12.92
C ALA A 273 -1.18 6.21 13.05
N MET A 274 -1.46 5.52 11.96
CA MET A 274 -2.20 4.25 11.98
C MET A 274 -1.30 3.00 12.01
N GLY A 275 0.04 3.17 12.06
CA GLY A 275 0.98 2.06 12.03
C GLY A 275 0.83 1.21 10.77
N GLY A 276 0.73 1.86 9.62
CA GLY A 276 0.51 1.22 8.33
C GLY A 276 1.63 0.30 7.86
N SER A 277 1.55 -0.13 6.62
CA SER A 277 2.54 -1.05 6.04
C SER A 277 3.82 -0.31 5.64
N THR A 278 5.00 -0.92 5.85
CA THR A 278 6.26 -0.39 5.31
C THR A 278 6.26 -0.29 3.77
N ASN A 279 5.44 -1.11 3.09
CA ASN A 279 5.27 -1.05 1.64
C ASN A 279 4.66 0.27 1.15
N THR A 280 3.87 0.96 1.98
CA THR A 280 3.31 2.28 1.63
C THR A 280 4.40 3.33 1.43
N VAL A 281 5.48 3.26 2.20
CA VAL A 281 6.67 4.10 2.00
C VAL A 281 7.21 3.94 0.57
N LEU A 282 7.41 2.67 0.15
CA LEU A 282 7.86 2.36 -1.21
C LEU A 282 6.90 2.91 -2.28
N HIS A 283 5.59 2.81 -2.04
CA HIS A 283 4.57 3.22 -2.99
C HIS A 283 4.37 4.73 -3.06
N LEU A 284 4.47 5.45 -1.93
CA LEU A 284 4.44 6.91 -1.92
C LEU A 284 5.69 7.50 -2.60
N LEU A 285 6.88 6.94 -2.34
CA LEU A 285 8.10 7.35 -3.05
C LEU A 285 7.97 7.12 -4.56
N ALA A 286 7.41 5.98 -4.98
CA ALA A 286 7.14 5.69 -6.38
C ALA A 286 6.17 6.71 -7.00
N ALA A 287 5.07 7.01 -6.32
CA ALA A 287 4.10 8.00 -6.77
C ALA A 287 4.70 9.41 -6.82
N ALA A 288 5.54 9.78 -5.85
CA ALA A 288 6.24 11.05 -5.83
C ALA A 288 7.18 11.20 -7.04
N GLN A 289 7.93 10.16 -7.40
CA GLN A 289 8.77 10.15 -8.62
C GLN A 289 7.94 10.37 -9.88
N GLU A 290 6.80 9.69 -10.02
CA GLU A 290 5.92 9.83 -11.18
C GLU A 290 5.18 11.17 -11.23
N GLY A 291 4.84 11.72 -10.09
CA GLY A 291 4.20 13.02 -9.94
C GLY A 291 5.16 14.21 -9.98
N GLU A 292 6.48 13.95 -9.99
CA GLU A 292 7.53 14.99 -9.85
C GLU A 292 7.37 15.80 -8.55
N VAL A 293 6.96 15.11 -7.47
CA VAL A 293 6.81 15.70 -6.14
C VAL A 293 8.12 15.55 -5.37
N ASP A 294 8.60 16.65 -4.80
CA ASP A 294 9.83 16.69 -3.97
C ASP A 294 9.56 16.10 -2.58
N PHE A 295 9.38 14.75 -2.55
CA PHE A 295 9.10 13.98 -1.35
C PHE A 295 10.05 12.78 -1.26
N HIS A 296 10.80 12.68 -0.17
CA HIS A 296 11.94 11.78 -0.01
C HIS A 296 11.98 11.09 1.35
N MET A 297 12.88 10.12 1.52
CA MET A 297 13.12 9.42 2.79
C MET A 297 13.38 10.35 3.98
N ALA A 298 14.01 11.52 3.74
CA ALA A 298 14.24 12.52 4.78
C ALA A 298 12.94 13.18 5.28
N ASP A 299 11.94 13.36 4.41
CA ASP A 299 10.63 13.86 4.82
C ASP A 299 9.91 12.82 5.69
N ILE A 300 10.04 11.54 5.33
CA ILE A 300 9.46 10.42 6.09
C ILE A 300 10.11 10.31 7.47
N ASP A 301 11.44 10.42 7.57
CA ASP A 301 12.13 10.44 8.86
C ASP A 301 11.66 11.61 9.73
N ARG A 302 11.59 12.82 9.16
CA ARG A 302 11.10 14.01 9.86
C ARG A 302 9.69 13.81 10.41
N LEU A 303 8.76 13.33 9.58
CA LEU A 303 7.38 13.08 9.98
C LEU A 303 7.29 11.98 11.05
N SER A 304 8.06 10.90 10.93
CA SER A 304 8.04 9.79 11.87
C SER A 304 8.51 10.16 13.28
N ARG A 305 9.26 11.27 13.42
CA ARG A 305 9.67 11.82 14.73
C ARG A 305 8.62 12.75 15.34
N GLN A 306 7.67 13.23 14.56
CA GLN A 306 6.68 14.23 14.97
C GLN A 306 5.30 13.64 15.18
N VAL A 307 4.94 12.67 14.35
CA VAL A 307 3.60 12.07 14.32
C VAL A 307 3.51 10.91 15.29
N PRO A 308 2.59 10.94 16.27
CA PRO A 308 2.39 9.87 17.22
C PRO A 308 1.62 8.69 16.60
N HIS A 309 1.72 7.51 17.21
CA HIS A 309 0.91 6.34 16.85
C HIS A 309 -0.46 6.42 17.53
N LEU A 310 -1.49 6.81 16.77
CA LEU A 310 -2.83 7.11 17.30
C LEU A 310 -3.85 5.98 17.11
N CYS A 311 -3.63 5.10 16.11
CA CYS A 311 -4.59 4.05 15.79
C CYS A 311 -3.87 2.71 15.62
N LYS A 312 -4.15 1.76 16.52
CA LYS A 312 -3.53 0.43 16.49
C LYS A 312 -4.54 -0.61 16.03
N VAL A 313 -4.23 -1.26 14.90
CA VAL A 313 -5.12 -2.17 14.17
C VAL A 313 -4.38 -3.47 13.85
N ALA A 314 -5.10 -4.56 13.61
CA ALA A 314 -4.52 -5.80 13.12
C ALA A 314 -3.58 -5.54 11.92
N PRO A 315 -2.43 -6.16 11.85
CA PRO A 315 -1.88 -7.23 12.68
C PRO A 315 -1.12 -6.76 13.94
N SER A 316 -1.06 -5.44 14.20
CA SER A 316 -0.35 -4.90 15.37
C SER A 316 -1.12 -5.11 16.68
N THR A 317 -2.38 -5.53 16.60
CA THR A 317 -3.26 -5.95 17.71
C THR A 317 -4.35 -6.89 17.18
N ASN A 318 -4.87 -7.78 18.01
CA ASN A 318 -6.01 -8.64 17.68
C ASN A 318 -7.36 -8.02 18.14
N LEU A 319 -7.34 -6.83 18.75
CA LEU A 319 -8.54 -6.19 19.29
C LEU A 319 -9.35 -5.49 18.20
N TYR A 320 -8.68 -4.79 17.29
CA TYR A 320 -9.31 -3.90 16.33
C TYR A 320 -8.96 -4.29 14.88
N HIS A 321 -9.98 -4.22 14.02
CA HIS A 321 -9.89 -4.42 12.57
C HIS A 321 -10.44 -3.18 11.84
N MET A 322 -10.49 -3.19 10.51
CA MET A 322 -10.95 -2.04 9.73
C MET A 322 -12.40 -1.63 10.03
N GLU A 323 -13.25 -2.58 10.40
CA GLU A 323 -14.61 -2.32 10.86
C GLU A 323 -14.67 -1.47 12.14
N ASP A 324 -13.71 -1.66 13.05
CA ASP A 324 -13.59 -0.87 14.28
C ASP A 324 -13.05 0.54 13.98
N VAL A 325 -12.08 0.66 13.07
CA VAL A 325 -11.59 1.96 12.59
C VAL A 325 -12.73 2.76 11.96
N HIS A 326 -13.55 2.10 11.13
CA HIS A 326 -14.71 2.75 10.50
C HIS A 326 -15.68 3.28 11.55
N ARG A 327 -16.06 2.47 12.52
CA ARG A 327 -16.92 2.85 13.64
C ARG A 327 -16.37 4.02 14.46
N ALA A 328 -15.04 4.14 14.55
CA ALA A 328 -14.35 5.21 15.27
C ALA A 328 -14.20 6.52 14.46
N GLY A 329 -14.82 6.61 13.27
CA GLY A 329 -14.77 7.77 12.39
C GLY A 329 -13.87 7.60 11.17
N GLY A 330 -13.34 6.40 10.95
CA GLY A 330 -12.55 6.06 9.77
C GLY A 330 -11.30 6.93 9.61
N ILE A 331 -10.94 7.16 8.38
CA ILE A 331 -9.74 7.95 8.04
C ILE A 331 -9.89 9.41 8.45
N MET A 332 -11.08 9.98 8.28
CA MET A 332 -11.35 11.35 8.72
C MET A 332 -11.26 11.49 10.25
N GLY A 333 -11.55 10.44 11.02
CA GLY A 333 -11.34 10.42 12.46
C GLY A 333 -9.86 10.49 12.84
N ILE A 334 -8.98 9.72 12.17
CA ILE A 334 -7.54 9.77 12.43
C ILE A 334 -6.96 11.13 11.97
N LEU A 335 -7.33 11.60 10.79
CA LEU A 335 -6.90 12.91 10.29
C LEU A 335 -7.43 14.05 11.19
N GLY A 336 -8.61 13.91 11.76
CA GLY A 336 -9.17 14.85 12.72
C GLY A 336 -8.33 14.96 14.00
N GLU A 337 -7.82 13.83 14.53
CA GLU A 337 -6.91 13.85 15.68
C GLU A 337 -5.54 14.48 15.32
N LEU A 338 -5.01 14.18 14.13
CA LEU A 338 -3.79 14.80 13.64
C LEU A 338 -3.95 16.32 13.45
N ASP A 339 -5.11 16.79 12.98
CA ASP A 339 -5.39 18.21 12.84
C ASP A 339 -5.49 18.90 14.22
N ARG A 340 -6.17 18.31 15.18
CA ARG A 340 -6.20 18.81 16.57
C ARG A 340 -4.81 18.91 17.20
N ALA A 341 -3.89 18.03 16.78
CA ALA A 341 -2.48 18.07 17.18
C ALA A 341 -1.62 19.06 16.38
N GLY A 342 -2.17 19.74 15.36
CA GLY A 342 -1.44 20.66 14.50
C GLY A 342 -0.44 19.99 13.56
N LEU A 343 -0.70 18.73 13.17
CA LEU A 343 0.19 17.87 12.38
C LEU A 343 -0.29 17.66 10.93
N LEU A 344 -1.23 18.45 10.45
CA LEU A 344 -1.77 18.37 9.09
C LEU A 344 -1.73 19.69 8.32
N HIS A 345 -1.65 19.58 7.01
CA HIS A 345 -1.88 20.64 6.04
C HIS A 345 -3.35 20.61 5.61
N THR A 346 -4.19 21.41 6.22
CA THR A 346 -5.66 21.39 6.02
C THR A 346 -6.14 22.16 4.80
N ASP A 347 -5.26 22.92 4.16
CA ASP A 347 -5.51 23.74 2.96
C ASP A 347 -5.34 22.95 1.64
N THR A 348 -4.94 21.69 1.70
CA THR A 348 -4.79 20.84 0.51
C THR A 348 -6.14 20.62 -0.20
N THR A 349 -6.14 20.74 -1.53
CA THR A 349 -7.32 20.53 -2.39
C THR A 349 -7.67 19.05 -2.48
N THR A 350 -8.96 18.75 -2.65
CA THR A 350 -9.46 17.38 -2.83
C THR A 350 -10.33 17.24 -4.08
N VAL A 351 -10.62 16.01 -4.50
CA VAL A 351 -11.53 15.70 -5.62
C VAL A 351 -12.97 16.17 -5.40
N LEU A 352 -13.35 16.60 -4.19
CA LEU A 352 -14.64 17.23 -3.93
C LEU A 352 -14.66 18.73 -4.28
N ASP A 353 -13.55 19.29 -4.75
CA ASP A 353 -13.37 20.75 -4.96
C ASP A 353 -13.53 21.52 -3.65
N THR A 354 -12.99 20.95 -2.58
CA THR A 354 -12.95 21.48 -1.22
C THR A 354 -11.56 21.26 -0.64
N THR A 355 -11.23 21.95 0.46
CA THR A 355 -10.01 21.66 1.20
C THR A 355 -10.20 20.45 2.13
N LEU A 356 -9.08 19.83 2.55
CA LEU A 356 -9.10 18.78 3.58
C LEU A 356 -9.75 19.28 4.87
N GLY A 357 -9.45 20.52 5.29
CA GLY A 357 -10.07 21.13 6.46
C GLY A 357 -11.60 21.18 6.37
N GLN A 358 -12.15 21.58 5.21
CA GLN A 358 -13.60 21.57 4.97
C GLN A 358 -14.19 20.14 5.00
N GLN A 359 -13.43 19.14 4.56
CA GLN A 359 -13.88 17.75 4.69
C GLN A 359 -13.87 17.29 6.15
N LEU A 360 -12.87 17.68 6.94
CA LEU A 360 -12.82 17.38 8.37
C LEU A 360 -14.01 18.00 9.11
N GLU A 361 -14.37 19.25 8.80
CA GLU A 361 -15.58 19.87 9.39
C GLU A 361 -16.87 19.07 9.08
N THR A 362 -16.91 18.39 7.94
CA THR A 362 -18.10 17.64 7.50
C THR A 362 -18.10 16.20 8.01
N TYR A 363 -16.95 15.52 8.02
CA TYR A 363 -16.85 14.06 8.17
C TYR A 363 -16.17 13.59 9.46
N ASP A 364 -15.46 14.45 10.19
CA ASP A 364 -14.90 14.06 11.50
C ASP A 364 -16.01 13.96 12.53
N ILE A 365 -16.21 12.74 13.08
CA ILE A 365 -17.29 12.46 14.05
C ILE A 365 -17.16 13.24 15.35
N MET A 366 -16.01 13.81 15.64
CA MET A 366 -15.76 14.65 16.83
C MET A 366 -16.11 16.13 16.60
N ARG A 367 -16.51 16.53 15.38
CA ARG A 367 -16.85 17.91 14.97
C ARG A 367 -18.33 18.14 14.67
N HIS A 368 -19.22 17.41 15.35
CA HIS A 368 -20.68 17.54 15.17
C HIS A 368 -21.17 17.28 13.73
N PRO A 369 -20.82 16.16 13.11
CA PRO A 369 -21.26 15.82 11.77
C PRO A 369 -22.79 15.66 11.70
N SER A 370 -23.36 15.79 10.50
CA SER A 370 -24.76 15.52 10.25
C SER A 370 -25.15 14.09 10.63
N GLU A 371 -26.44 13.86 10.90
CA GLU A 371 -26.98 12.54 11.16
C GLU A 371 -26.66 11.54 10.05
N GLN A 372 -26.73 11.96 8.78
CA GLN A 372 -26.38 11.14 7.62
C GLN A 372 -24.90 10.69 7.65
N VAL A 373 -23.98 11.55 8.04
CA VAL A 373 -22.55 11.20 8.17
C VAL A 373 -22.35 10.25 9.36
N ARG A 374 -22.97 10.52 10.49
CA ARG A 374 -22.93 9.63 11.66
C ARG A 374 -23.44 8.22 11.31
N ASP A 375 -24.59 8.16 10.63
CA ASP A 375 -25.21 6.89 10.21
C ASP A 375 -24.28 6.08 9.31
N ARG A 376 -23.57 6.73 8.40
CA ARG A 376 -22.57 6.06 7.54
C ARG A 376 -21.46 5.37 8.35
N TYR A 377 -20.94 6.00 9.39
CA TYR A 377 -19.92 5.41 10.26
C TYR A 377 -20.45 4.34 11.22
N LEU A 378 -21.75 4.16 11.32
CA LEU A 378 -22.36 3.05 12.03
C LEU A 378 -22.42 1.75 11.23
N ALA A 379 -21.96 1.75 9.96
CA ALA A 379 -21.93 0.54 9.13
C ALA A 379 -21.13 -0.58 9.83
N ALA A 380 -21.78 -1.71 10.04
CA ALA A 380 -21.26 -2.84 10.81
C ALA A 380 -21.07 -4.08 9.92
N PRO A 381 -20.23 -5.06 10.33
CA PRO A 381 -20.09 -6.34 9.61
C PRO A 381 -21.38 -7.16 9.62
N GLY A 382 -21.60 -7.92 8.55
CA GLY A 382 -22.72 -8.86 8.41
C GLY A 382 -22.52 -10.13 9.23
N GLY A 383 -21.28 -10.56 9.37
CA GLY A 383 -20.89 -11.77 10.10
C GLY A 383 -21.15 -13.07 9.32
N GLU A 384 -21.50 -12.97 8.03
CA GLU A 384 -21.76 -14.12 7.17
C GLU A 384 -20.71 -14.23 6.06
N ARG A 385 -20.36 -15.48 5.68
CA ARG A 385 -19.44 -15.71 4.58
C ARG A 385 -20.09 -15.36 3.24
N THR A 386 -19.50 -14.42 2.49
CA THR A 386 -20.02 -14.00 1.19
C THR A 386 -18.95 -13.42 0.28
N THR A 387 -19.10 -13.64 -1.04
CA THR A 387 -18.32 -12.97 -2.08
C THR A 387 -19.10 -11.82 -2.75
N GLN A 388 -20.30 -11.51 -2.25
CA GLN A 388 -21.15 -10.46 -2.82
C GLN A 388 -20.90 -9.12 -2.12
N MET A 389 -20.54 -8.11 -2.91
CA MET A 389 -20.51 -6.72 -2.45
C MET A 389 -21.94 -6.23 -2.15
N PHE A 390 -22.04 -5.29 -1.21
CA PHE A 390 -23.31 -4.60 -0.87
C PHE A 390 -24.43 -5.54 -0.37
N SER A 391 -24.08 -6.72 0.13
CA SER A 391 -25.03 -7.78 0.47
C SER A 391 -25.72 -7.62 1.81
N GLN A 392 -25.27 -6.66 2.66
CA GLN A 392 -25.81 -6.48 4.01
C GLN A 392 -25.86 -4.98 4.38
N ALA A 393 -26.66 -4.64 5.40
CA ALA A 393 -26.87 -3.27 5.87
C ALA A 393 -26.88 -3.16 7.40
N ASN A 394 -26.13 -4.02 8.08
CA ASN A 394 -26.04 -4.03 9.54
C ASN A 394 -25.43 -2.72 10.06
N ARG A 395 -25.85 -2.32 11.27
CA ARG A 395 -25.37 -1.11 11.91
C ARG A 395 -24.95 -1.39 13.35
N PHE A 396 -23.88 -0.74 13.79
CA PHE A 396 -23.56 -0.63 15.20
C PHE A 396 -24.62 0.23 15.90
N SER A 397 -24.83 0.00 17.19
CA SER A 397 -25.76 0.81 18.00
C SER A 397 -25.24 2.22 18.27
N GLU A 398 -23.92 2.39 18.29
CA GLU A 398 -23.24 3.65 18.62
C GLU A 398 -21.86 3.73 17.96
N LEU A 399 -21.36 4.95 17.75
CA LEU A 399 -19.99 5.20 17.32
C LEU A 399 -19.00 4.96 18.45
N ASP A 400 -17.77 4.62 18.09
CA ASP A 400 -16.65 4.64 19.02
C ASP A 400 -16.05 6.07 19.06
N THR A 401 -16.38 6.81 20.10
CA THR A 401 -15.86 8.16 20.37
C THR A 401 -14.87 8.20 21.52
N ASP A 402 -14.49 7.04 22.07
CA ASP A 402 -13.49 6.94 23.14
C ASP A 402 -12.09 7.19 22.58
N ARG A 403 -11.55 8.38 22.84
CA ARG A 403 -10.22 8.79 22.41
C ARG A 403 -9.14 8.49 23.45
N GLU A 404 -9.50 7.99 24.59
CA GLU A 404 -8.56 7.55 25.63
C GLU A 404 -8.20 6.07 25.47
N ASN A 405 -9.19 5.18 25.31
CA ASN A 405 -9.00 3.73 25.32
C ASN A 405 -9.48 3.04 24.02
N GLY A 406 -10.15 3.78 23.13
CA GLY A 406 -10.74 3.26 21.90
C GLY A 406 -9.73 2.90 20.80
N CYS A 407 -10.27 2.59 19.63
CA CYS A 407 -9.50 2.23 18.45
C CYS A 407 -8.62 3.39 17.94
N ILE A 408 -9.18 4.59 17.86
CA ILE A 408 -8.48 5.84 17.51
C ILE A 408 -8.32 6.65 18.79
N ARG A 409 -7.09 7.01 19.12
CA ARG A 409 -6.75 7.77 20.33
C ARG A 409 -6.34 9.19 20.00
N ASP A 410 -6.48 10.08 20.97
CA ASP A 410 -5.95 11.44 20.88
C ASP A 410 -4.43 11.49 21.15
N LEU A 411 -3.86 12.69 21.04
CA LEU A 411 -2.43 12.92 21.25
C LEU A 411 -1.96 12.56 22.68
N GLU A 412 -2.79 12.81 23.69
CA GLU A 412 -2.43 12.58 25.09
C GLU A 412 -2.37 11.08 25.41
N HIS A 413 -3.26 10.28 24.79
CA HIS A 413 -3.42 8.84 25.01
C HIS A 413 -2.81 7.98 23.89
N ALA A 414 -1.96 8.57 23.04
CA ALA A 414 -1.29 7.88 21.92
C ALA A 414 -0.61 6.58 22.39
N TYR A 415 -0.62 5.54 21.54
CA TYR A 415 0.06 4.26 21.81
C TYR A 415 1.57 4.44 21.96
N SER A 416 2.16 5.37 21.20
CA SER A 416 3.53 5.84 21.37
C SER A 416 3.65 7.28 20.86
N ARG A 417 4.58 8.03 21.44
CA ARG A 417 4.88 9.42 20.99
C ARG A 417 5.61 9.43 19.66
N ASP A 418 6.49 8.46 19.43
CA ASP A 418 7.10 8.19 18.12
C ASP A 418 6.11 7.38 17.28
N GLY A 419 6.07 7.64 15.98
CA GLY A 419 5.18 6.98 15.06
C GLY A 419 5.38 5.47 14.94
N GLY A 420 4.44 4.80 14.28
CA GLY A 420 4.48 3.36 14.05
C GLY A 420 5.55 2.90 13.05
N LEU A 421 6.26 3.83 12.40
CA LEU A 421 7.32 3.59 11.41
C LEU A 421 8.56 4.45 11.73
N ALA A 422 9.75 3.96 11.39
CA ALA A 422 11.00 4.72 11.52
C ALA A 422 11.92 4.48 10.32
N VAL A 423 12.64 5.53 9.93
CA VAL A 423 13.75 5.46 8.96
C VAL A 423 15.05 5.38 9.74
N LEU A 424 15.94 4.45 9.36
CA LEU A 424 17.29 4.37 9.91
C LEU A 424 18.30 4.65 8.80
N PHE A 425 19.41 5.30 9.17
CA PHE A 425 20.53 5.62 8.28
C PHE A 425 21.85 5.13 8.86
N GLY A 426 22.83 4.88 8.00
CA GLY A 426 24.18 4.51 8.37
C GLY A 426 24.94 3.91 7.21
N ASN A 427 26.15 3.39 7.46
CA ASN A 427 27.01 2.90 6.39
C ASN A 427 26.40 1.72 5.62
N ILE A 428 25.57 0.88 6.25
CA ILE A 428 24.88 -0.24 5.59
C ILE A 428 23.61 0.20 4.84
N ALA A 429 23.04 1.36 5.20
CA ALA A 429 21.84 1.94 4.62
C ALA A 429 22.03 3.45 4.40
N GLU A 430 22.96 3.82 3.52
CA GLU A 430 23.33 5.23 3.28
C GLU A 430 22.14 6.08 2.81
N LYS A 431 21.22 5.47 2.07
CA LYS A 431 19.99 6.12 1.57
C LYS A 431 18.75 5.77 2.39
N GLY A 432 18.94 5.08 3.51
CA GLY A 432 17.90 4.72 4.46
C GLY A 432 17.39 3.28 4.32
N CYS A 433 16.73 2.86 5.38
CA CYS A 433 15.95 1.63 5.49
C CYS A 433 14.75 1.89 6.40
N ILE A 434 13.78 0.97 6.41
CA ILE A 434 12.50 1.14 7.12
C ILE A 434 12.31 0.05 8.16
N VAL A 435 11.82 0.44 9.34
CA VAL A 435 11.37 -0.47 10.39
C VAL A 435 9.96 -0.10 10.84
N LYS A 436 9.09 -1.10 11.00
CA LYS A 436 7.77 -0.94 11.61
C LYS A 436 7.90 -0.99 13.13
N THR A 437 8.08 0.16 13.77
CA THR A 437 8.32 0.28 15.21
C THR A 437 7.12 -0.16 16.05
N ALA A 438 5.90 -0.03 15.51
CA ALA A 438 4.68 -0.53 16.15
C ALA A 438 4.69 -2.03 16.50
N GLY A 439 5.54 -2.81 15.84
CA GLY A 439 5.71 -4.26 16.05
C GLY A 439 6.95 -4.65 16.85
N VAL A 440 7.80 -3.70 17.26
CA VAL A 440 9.08 -3.95 17.95
C VAL A 440 8.88 -3.89 19.47
N ASP A 441 9.40 -4.89 20.18
CA ASP A 441 9.40 -4.88 21.65
C ASP A 441 10.38 -3.80 22.16
N ALA A 442 10.00 -3.11 23.23
CA ALA A 442 10.80 -2.03 23.81
C ALA A 442 12.21 -2.48 24.27
N SER A 443 12.38 -3.76 24.59
CA SER A 443 13.66 -4.32 25.03
C SER A 443 14.71 -4.44 23.92
N ILE A 444 14.30 -4.39 22.63
CA ILE A 444 15.17 -4.56 21.46
C ILE A 444 15.17 -3.35 20.52
N LEU A 445 14.77 -2.18 21.00
CA LEU A 445 14.86 -0.94 20.21
C LEU A 445 16.32 -0.55 19.92
N THR A 446 17.25 -1.00 20.75
CA THR A 446 18.70 -0.96 20.53
C THR A 446 19.22 -2.38 20.52
N PHE A 447 19.92 -2.76 19.46
CA PHE A 447 20.37 -4.14 19.26
C PHE A 447 21.76 -4.18 18.64
N THR A 448 22.63 -5.05 19.15
CA THR A 448 23.95 -5.29 18.58
C THR A 448 24.21 -6.79 18.55
N GLY A 449 24.61 -7.31 17.40
CA GLY A 449 24.86 -8.74 17.26
C GLY A 449 25.66 -9.10 16.01
N PRO A 450 26.18 -10.34 15.96
CA PRO A 450 26.85 -10.85 14.77
C PRO A 450 25.87 -11.12 13.65
N ALA A 451 26.26 -10.83 12.42
CA ALA A 451 25.48 -11.14 11.23
C ALA A 451 25.45 -12.65 10.94
N VAL A 452 24.29 -13.16 10.55
CA VAL A 452 24.13 -14.45 9.88
C VAL A 452 23.55 -14.17 8.50
N VAL A 453 24.37 -14.29 7.45
CA VAL A 453 24.03 -13.83 6.10
C VAL A 453 23.47 -14.96 5.24
N PHE A 454 22.35 -14.67 4.59
CA PHE A 454 21.70 -15.48 3.56
C PHE A 454 21.51 -14.64 2.29
N GLU A 455 21.61 -15.27 1.12
CA GLU A 455 21.47 -14.58 -0.17
C GLU A 455 20.08 -14.82 -0.83
N SER A 456 19.16 -15.48 -0.11
CA SER A 456 17.77 -15.68 -0.53
C SER A 456 16.84 -15.89 0.67
N GLN A 457 15.54 -15.70 0.45
CA GLN A 457 14.50 -16.04 1.44
C GLN A 457 14.52 -17.53 1.77
N GLU A 458 14.66 -18.37 0.75
CA GLU A 458 14.64 -19.83 0.86
C GLU A 458 15.78 -20.32 1.76
N ASP A 459 17.01 -19.84 1.54
CA ASP A 459 18.18 -20.17 2.37
C ASP A 459 18.00 -19.67 3.81
N ALA A 460 17.40 -18.48 3.98
CA ALA A 460 17.13 -17.94 5.30
C ALA A 460 16.11 -18.80 6.06
N VAL A 461 15.03 -19.21 5.42
CA VAL A 461 14.02 -20.11 6.01
C VAL A 461 14.66 -21.44 6.42
N GLU A 462 15.44 -22.07 5.53
CA GLU A 462 16.14 -23.31 5.84
C GLU A 462 17.13 -23.13 7.02
N GLY A 463 17.88 -22.00 7.01
CA GLY A 463 18.85 -21.70 8.06
C GLY A 463 18.21 -21.44 9.43
N ILE A 464 17.06 -20.74 9.47
CA ILE A 464 16.30 -20.48 10.71
C ILE A 464 15.77 -21.80 11.28
N LEU A 465 15.04 -22.57 10.48
CA LEU A 465 14.46 -23.86 10.90
C LEU A 465 15.56 -24.88 11.24
N GLY A 466 16.68 -24.85 10.53
CA GLY A 466 17.84 -25.71 10.77
C GLY A 466 18.70 -25.32 11.98
N GLY A 467 18.33 -24.27 12.73
CA GLY A 467 19.02 -23.83 13.95
C GLY A 467 20.38 -23.17 13.71
N LYS A 468 20.64 -22.64 12.50
CA LYS A 468 21.82 -21.82 12.20
C LYS A 468 21.73 -20.45 12.89
N VAL A 469 20.53 -19.93 13.09
CA VAL A 469 20.24 -18.66 13.76
C VAL A 469 20.06 -18.90 15.25
N LYS A 470 20.69 -18.07 16.07
CA LYS A 470 20.67 -18.16 17.53
C LYS A 470 20.29 -16.83 18.16
N SER A 471 19.94 -16.87 19.45
CA SER A 471 19.75 -15.66 20.26
C SER A 471 20.96 -14.73 20.15
N GLY A 472 20.71 -13.45 19.90
CA GLY A 472 21.73 -12.41 19.72
C GLY A 472 22.13 -12.16 18.26
N ASP A 473 21.71 -12.96 17.31
CA ASP A 473 22.08 -12.82 15.89
C ASP A 473 21.29 -11.72 15.17
N VAL A 474 21.93 -11.09 14.18
CA VAL A 474 21.29 -10.28 13.14
C VAL A 474 21.23 -11.08 11.84
N VAL A 475 20.03 -11.52 11.49
CA VAL A 475 19.79 -12.26 10.25
C VAL A 475 19.77 -11.27 9.08
N ILE A 476 20.66 -11.44 8.11
CA ILE A 476 20.73 -10.62 6.91
C ILE A 476 20.25 -11.47 5.71
N ILE A 477 19.26 -10.94 4.99
CA ILE A 477 18.79 -11.53 3.73
C ILE A 477 19.08 -10.53 2.62
N SER A 478 20.17 -10.73 1.91
CA SER A 478 20.64 -9.84 0.85
C SER A 478 20.22 -10.33 -0.54
N HIS A 479 20.37 -9.47 -1.55
CA HIS A 479 20.02 -9.75 -2.96
C HIS A 479 18.53 -10.08 -3.18
N GLU A 480 17.64 -9.60 -2.31
CA GLU A 480 16.18 -9.67 -2.47
C GLU A 480 15.55 -8.30 -2.83
N GLY A 481 16.39 -7.32 -3.17
CA GLY A 481 15.95 -5.99 -3.60
C GLY A 481 15.28 -5.97 -4.99
N PRO A 482 14.90 -4.77 -5.48
CA PRO A 482 14.24 -4.61 -6.78
C PRO A 482 14.97 -5.24 -7.95
N ARG A 483 16.30 -5.10 -8.01
CA ARG A 483 17.16 -5.67 -9.06
C ARG A 483 17.61 -7.08 -8.71
N GLY A 484 18.09 -7.26 -7.49
CA GLY A 484 18.74 -8.49 -7.03
C GLY A 484 17.77 -9.64 -6.88
N GLY A 485 16.52 -9.39 -6.47
CA GLY A 485 15.49 -10.38 -6.23
C GLY A 485 15.17 -11.30 -7.43
N PRO A 486 14.93 -10.83 -8.65
CA PRO A 486 14.35 -9.54 -9.01
C PRO A 486 12.89 -9.44 -8.59
N GLY A 487 12.40 -8.21 -8.46
CA GLY A 487 10.99 -7.96 -8.11
C GLY A 487 10.75 -7.72 -6.62
N MET A 488 11.82 -7.68 -5.81
CA MET A 488 11.75 -7.29 -4.40
C MET A 488 10.61 -8.03 -3.66
N GLN A 489 10.69 -9.37 -3.62
CA GLN A 489 9.63 -10.18 -3.03
C GLN A 489 9.31 -9.78 -1.58
N GLU A 490 8.05 -9.84 -1.23
CA GLU A 490 7.59 -9.59 0.13
C GLU A 490 7.74 -10.85 0.97
N MET A 491 8.53 -10.75 2.04
CA MET A 491 8.87 -11.89 2.88
C MET A 491 8.09 -11.85 4.18
N LEU A 492 7.39 -12.95 4.51
CA LEU A 492 6.72 -13.15 5.79
C LEU A 492 7.31 -14.36 6.53
N TYR A 493 7.64 -15.43 5.83
CA TYR A 493 8.10 -16.67 6.44
C TYR A 493 9.36 -16.52 7.31
N PRO A 494 10.43 -15.80 6.92
CA PRO A 494 11.58 -15.62 7.80
C PRO A 494 11.20 -15.00 9.15
N THR A 495 10.32 -13.99 9.14
CA THR A 495 9.87 -13.31 10.36
C THR A 495 8.96 -14.19 11.21
N THR A 496 8.08 -14.97 10.56
CA THR A 496 7.19 -15.92 11.23
C THR A 496 7.99 -17.04 11.90
N TYR A 497 8.98 -17.60 11.21
CA TYR A 497 9.80 -18.69 11.76
C TYR A 497 10.76 -18.24 12.87
N ILE A 498 11.32 -17.05 12.78
CA ILE A 498 12.05 -16.45 13.92
C ILE A 498 11.16 -16.40 15.17
N LYS A 499 9.90 -16.04 15.00
CA LYS A 499 8.94 -15.96 16.10
C LYS A 499 8.54 -17.37 16.62
N SER A 500 8.26 -18.32 15.72
CA SER A 500 7.90 -19.71 16.10
C SER A 500 9.06 -20.44 16.80
N MET A 501 10.31 -20.07 16.48
CA MET A 501 11.52 -20.56 17.17
C MET A 501 11.79 -19.82 18.49
N HIS A 502 10.87 -18.97 18.98
CA HIS A 502 11.00 -18.14 20.18
C HIS A 502 12.14 -17.12 20.16
N LEU A 503 12.66 -16.77 18.99
CA LEU A 503 13.74 -15.80 18.78
C LEU A 503 13.24 -14.38 18.46
N GLY A 504 11.93 -14.14 18.43
CA GLY A 504 11.33 -12.87 17.99
C GLY A 504 11.69 -11.63 18.82
N LYS A 505 12.19 -11.80 20.06
CA LYS A 505 12.71 -10.74 20.92
C LYS A 505 14.23 -10.82 21.11
N GLU A 506 14.88 -11.75 20.45
CA GLU A 506 16.29 -12.08 20.66
C GLU A 506 17.14 -11.94 19.39
N CYS A 507 16.49 -11.73 18.24
CA CYS A 507 17.14 -11.56 16.94
C CYS A 507 16.60 -10.35 16.21
N ALA A 508 17.43 -9.78 15.33
CA ALA A 508 17.03 -8.78 14.35
C ALA A 508 17.07 -9.39 12.93
N LEU A 509 16.20 -8.89 12.03
CA LEU A 509 16.25 -9.21 10.61
C LEU A 509 16.51 -7.96 9.80
N LEU A 510 17.34 -8.07 8.77
CA LEU A 510 17.73 -6.98 7.89
C LEU A 510 17.73 -7.46 6.43
N THR A 511 17.12 -6.68 5.51
CA THR A 511 17.09 -7.04 4.09
C THR A 511 17.05 -5.82 3.16
N ASP A 512 17.62 -5.97 1.97
CA ASP A 512 17.42 -5.04 0.86
C ASP A 512 16.10 -5.33 0.08
N GLY A 513 15.45 -6.44 0.40
CA GLY A 513 14.08 -6.75 0.03
C GLY A 513 13.06 -6.03 0.94
N ARG A 514 11.90 -6.64 1.15
CA ARG A 514 10.85 -6.11 2.03
C ARG A 514 10.20 -7.21 2.86
N PHE A 515 9.72 -6.82 4.03
CA PHE A 515 8.91 -7.68 4.87
C PHE A 515 7.44 -7.33 4.73
N SER A 516 6.58 -8.32 4.94
CA SER A 516 5.13 -8.14 4.92
C SER A 516 4.66 -7.15 5.99
N GLY A 517 3.57 -6.43 5.72
CA GLY A 517 2.87 -5.62 6.71
C GLY A 517 2.42 -6.38 7.96
N GLY A 518 2.28 -7.72 7.85
CA GLY A 518 2.00 -8.63 8.96
C GLY A 518 3.18 -8.97 9.86
N THR A 519 4.38 -8.50 9.51
CA THR A 519 5.60 -8.76 10.26
C THR A 519 5.60 -8.11 11.65
N SER A 520 6.08 -8.85 12.65
CA SER A 520 6.36 -8.38 14.00
C SER A 520 7.80 -8.71 14.39
N GLY A 521 8.33 -8.03 15.42
CA GLY A 521 9.73 -8.12 15.82
C GLY A 521 10.62 -7.08 15.14
N LEU A 522 11.92 -7.10 15.43
CA LEU A 522 12.89 -6.16 14.87
C LEU A 522 13.24 -6.56 13.43
N SER A 523 12.38 -6.15 12.49
CA SER A 523 12.51 -6.46 11.06
C SER A 523 12.68 -5.17 10.27
N ILE A 524 13.84 -5.02 9.63
CA ILE A 524 14.28 -3.82 8.92
C ILE A 524 14.41 -4.17 7.44
N GLY A 525 13.58 -3.53 6.61
CA GLY A 525 13.57 -3.73 5.16
C GLY A 525 14.00 -2.51 4.38
N HIS A 526 13.96 -2.65 3.06
CA HIS A 526 14.24 -1.57 2.11
C HIS A 526 15.65 -0.97 2.24
N VAL A 527 16.64 -1.75 2.70
CA VAL A 527 18.02 -1.27 2.81
C VAL A 527 18.48 -0.73 1.46
N SER A 528 18.86 0.54 1.45
CA SER A 528 19.25 1.24 0.23
C SER A 528 20.61 1.92 0.40
N PRO A 529 21.50 1.76 -0.60
CA PRO A 529 21.35 0.98 -1.86
C PRO A 529 21.27 -0.52 -1.62
N GLU A 530 20.50 -1.24 -2.48
CA GLU A 530 20.43 -2.71 -2.44
C GLU A 530 21.77 -3.37 -2.83
N ALA A 531 22.01 -4.63 -2.48
CA ALA A 531 23.21 -5.38 -2.83
C ALA A 531 23.51 -5.34 -4.33
N ALA A 532 22.53 -5.61 -5.18
CA ALA A 532 22.67 -5.59 -6.65
C ALA A 532 22.92 -4.19 -7.26
N ALA A 533 22.80 -3.13 -6.44
CA ALA A 533 23.18 -1.77 -6.81
C ALA A 533 24.53 -1.32 -6.19
N GLY A 534 25.30 -2.24 -5.63
CA GLY A 534 26.60 -1.97 -4.99
C GLY A 534 26.49 -1.52 -3.54
N GLY A 535 25.35 -1.74 -2.89
CA GLY A 535 25.13 -1.43 -1.48
C GLY A 535 26.01 -2.27 -0.54
N LEU A 536 26.39 -1.68 0.60
CA LEU A 536 27.27 -2.33 1.57
C LEU A 536 26.67 -3.63 2.15
N ILE A 537 25.35 -3.76 2.17
CA ILE A 537 24.66 -4.99 2.59
C ILE A 537 25.14 -6.23 1.80
N GLY A 538 25.51 -6.07 0.52
CA GLY A 538 26.07 -7.14 -0.32
C GLY A 538 27.50 -7.53 0.03
N LEU A 539 28.20 -6.76 0.88
CA LEU A 539 29.59 -7.02 1.31
C LEU A 539 29.69 -7.54 2.74
N VAL A 540 28.55 -7.57 3.48
CA VAL A 540 28.50 -8.09 4.85
C VAL A 540 28.72 -9.61 4.83
N ARG A 541 29.47 -10.11 5.79
CA ARG A 541 29.77 -11.54 5.97
C ARG A 541 29.27 -12.02 7.32
N SER A 542 28.96 -13.31 7.42
CA SER A 542 28.60 -13.91 8.71
C SER A 542 29.71 -13.70 9.73
N GLY A 543 29.34 -13.22 10.93
CA GLY A 543 30.23 -12.84 12.00
C GLY A 543 30.56 -11.33 12.09
N ASP A 544 30.28 -10.53 11.06
CA ASP A 544 30.39 -9.06 11.14
C ASP A 544 29.38 -8.51 12.16
N VAL A 545 29.80 -7.52 12.96
CA VAL A 545 28.93 -6.95 14.00
C VAL A 545 28.03 -5.87 13.39
N ILE A 546 26.72 -6.01 13.59
CA ILE A 546 25.71 -5.03 13.20
C ILE A 546 25.20 -4.31 14.45
N GLU A 547 25.14 -2.99 14.39
CA GLU A 547 24.57 -2.14 15.43
C GLU A 547 23.32 -1.45 14.91
N ILE A 548 22.23 -1.55 15.67
CA ILE A 548 20.92 -0.97 15.38
C ILE A 548 20.50 -0.12 16.56
N ASP A 549 20.15 1.13 16.32
CA ASP A 549 19.63 2.05 17.33
C ASP A 549 18.43 2.81 16.75
N ILE A 550 17.22 2.33 17.04
CA ILE A 550 15.98 2.93 16.56
C ILE A 550 15.77 4.33 17.14
N PRO A 551 15.94 4.57 18.45
CA PRO A 551 15.87 5.92 19.03
C PRO A 551 16.82 6.91 18.36
N ALA A 552 18.06 6.51 18.10
CA ALA A 552 19.05 7.35 17.41
C ALA A 552 18.88 7.39 15.89
N ARG A 553 17.95 6.58 15.33
CA ARG A 553 17.73 6.44 13.88
C ARG A 553 19.00 5.99 13.13
N SER A 554 19.74 5.08 13.71
CA SER A 554 21.02 4.64 13.15
C SER A 554 21.10 3.13 12.98
N ILE A 555 21.80 2.72 11.92
CA ILE A 555 22.14 1.32 11.63
C ILE A 555 23.51 1.27 10.96
N ARG A 556 24.41 0.41 11.47
CA ARG A 556 25.73 0.30 10.89
C ARG A 556 26.32 -1.12 11.01
N VAL A 557 27.24 -1.44 10.13
CA VAL A 557 28.14 -2.58 10.29
C VAL A 557 29.49 -2.04 10.81
N ASP A 558 30.06 -2.73 11.81
CA ASP A 558 31.36 -2.36 12.41
C ASP A 558 32.50 -2.90 11.54
N LEU A 559 32.76 -2.22 10.44
CA LEU A 559 33.85 -2.47 9.51
C LEU A 559 34.64 -1.19 9.27
N SER A 560 35.96 -1.31 9.19
CA SER A 560 36.80 -0.18 8.81
C SER A 560 36.65 0.15 7.32
N GLU A 561 36.89 1.40 6.95
CA GLU A 561 36.86 1.84 5.54
C GLU A 561 37.86 1.04 4.66
N ALA A 562 38.98 0.61 5.24
CA ALA A 562 39.95 -0.23 4.55
C ALA A 562 39.38 -1.62 4.20
N GLU A 563 38.68 -2.24 5.14
CA GLU A 563 38.01 -3.54 4.92
C GLU A 563 36.88 -3.42 3.92
N ILE A 564 36.05 -2.38 4.03
CA ILE A 564 34.97 -2.09 3.06
C ILE A 564 35.56 -1.94 1.65
N SER A 565 36.60 -1.15 1.50
CA SER A 565 37.29 -0.95 0.20
C SER A 565 37.88 -2.25 -0.33
N GLN A 566 38.48 -3.07 0.51
CA GLN A 566 39.03 -4.36 0.14
C GLN A 566 37.95 -5.33 -0.34
N ARG A 567 36.82 -5.44 0.40
CA ARG A 567 35.70 -6.31 0.06
C ARG A 567 35.02 -5.84 -1.25
N ARG A 568 34.89 -4.53 -1.46
CA ARG A 568 34.36 -3.93 -2.69
C ARG A 568 35.24 -4.28 -3.89
N ALA A 569 36.56 -4.14 -3.76
CA ALA A 569 37.49 -4.52 -4.82
C ALA A 569 37.43 -6.04 -5.13
N GLN A 570 37.25 -6.89 -4.10
CA GLN A 570 37.08 -8.33 -4.30
C GLN A 570 35.78 -8.64 -5.06
N GLU A 571 34.69 -7.95 -4.72
CA GLU A 571 33.39 -8.12 -5.38
C GLU A 571 33.44 -7.65 -6.83
N GLU A 572 34.01 -6.48 -7.10
CA GLU A 572 34.19 -5.95 -8.45
C GLU A 572 35.08 -6.83 -9.34
N ALA A 573 36.07 -7.49 -8.75
CA ALA A 573 36.94 -8.44 -9.45
C ALA A 573 36.20 -9.68 -9.99
N ARG A 574 34.97 -9.96 -9.53
CA ARG A 574 34.08 -11.01 -10.08
C ARG A 574 33.58 -10.68 -11.49
N GLY A 575 33.79 -9.46 -11.98
CA GLY A 575 33.43 -9.03 -13.34
C GLY A 575 31.91 -9.08 -13.58
N ALA A 576 31.47 -9.84 -14.57
CA ALA A 576 30.05 -9.94 -14.91
C ALA A 576 29.18 -10.57 -13.80
N ALA A 577 29.79 -11.28 -12.84
CA ALA A 577 29.11 -11.84 -11.68
C ALA A 577 29.12 -10.91 -10.45
N ALA A 578 29.78 -9.75 -10.56
CA ALA A 578 29.79 -8.78 -9.46
C ALA A 578 28.37 -8.35 -9.08
N TRP A 579 28.17 -8.20 -7.78
CA TRP A 579 26.89 -7.79 -7.19
C TRP A 579 25.71 -8.74 -7.46
N THR A 580 26.02 -10.01 -7.79
CA THR A 580 25.04 -11.09 -7.87
C THR A 580 25.32 -12.11 -6.75
N PRO A 581 24.31 -12.90 -6.33
CA PRO A 581 24.52 -13.93 -5.32
C PRO A 581 25.71 -14.83 -5.62
N HIS A 582 26.41 -15.28 -4.57
CA HIS A 582 27.55 -16.19 -4.70
C HIS A 582 27.10 -17.63 -4.99
N HIS A 583 25.88 -17.96 -4.56
CA HIS A 583 25.26 -19.26 -4.79
C HIS A 583 24.13 -19.15 -5.83
N GLN A 584 24.01 -20.17 -6.66
CA GLN A 584 22.91 -20.24 -7.61
C GLN A 584 21.60 -20.49 -6.86
N ARG A 585 20.65 -19.59 -6.99
CA ARG A 585 19.30 -19.74 -6.42
C ARG A 585 18.43 -20.59 -7.31
N ALA A 586 17.65 -21.49 -6.72
CA ALA A 586 16.66 -22.31 -7.43
C ALA A 586 15.39 -21.49 -7.69
N ARG A 587 15.46 -20.47 -8.57
CA ARG A 587 14.30 -19.66 -8.96
C ARG A 587 14.32 -19.37 -10.46
N HIS A 588 13.12 -19.35 -11.08
CA HIS A 588 12.96 -19.00 -12.47
C HIS A 588 12.78 -17.49 -12.65
N VAL A 589 13.71 -16.85 -13.33
CA VAL A 589 13.62 -15.41 -13.69
C VAL A 589 13.15 -15.27 -15.13
N SER A 590 11.88 -14.93 -15.32
CA SER A 590 11.26 -14.73 -16.63
C SER A 590 11.80 -13.48 -17.35
N ALA A 591 11.50 -13.35 -18.64
CA ALA A 591 11.82 -12.14 -19.41
C ALA A 591 11.20 -10.87 -18.82
N ALA A 592 9.97 -10.97 -18.29
CA ALA A 592 9.29 -9.84 -17.65
C ALA A 592 10.01 -9.36 -16.39
N LEU A 593 10.46 -10.29 -15.53
CA LEU A 593 11.23 -9.97 -14.34
C LEU A 593 12.61 -9.38 -14.66
N ARG A 594 13.27 -9.90 -15.71
CA ARG A 594 14.55 -9.33 -16.20
C ARG A 594 14.39 -7.90 -16.70
N ALA A 595 13.33 -7.63 -17.47
CA ALA A 595 13.03 -6.29 -17.96
C ALA A 595 12.79 -5.30 -16.81
N TYR A 596 12.04 -5.71 -15.78
CA TYR A 596 11.84 -4.92 -14.57
C TYR A 596 13.19 -4.64 -13.87
N ALA A 597 13.96 -5.67 -13.56
CA ALA A 597 15.23 -5.56 -12.84
C ALA A 597 16.26 -4.63 -13.54
N MET A 598 16.32 -4.67 -14.88
CA MET A 598 17.21 -3.81 -15.66
C MET A 598 16.92 -2.32 -15.47
N LEU A 599 15.66 -1.97 -15.27
CA LEU A 599 15.21 -0.57 -15.20
C LEU A 599 14.95 -0.10 -13.76
N ALA A 600 14.76 -1.01 -12.80
CA ALA A 600 14.38 -0.64 -11.44
C ALA A 600 15.45 0.20 -10.72
N THR A 601 14.99 1.17 -9.93
CA THR A 601 15.79 1.88 -8.91
C THR A 601 15.80 1.11 -7.60
N SER A 602 16.63 1.50 -6.63
CA SER A 602 16.55 0.98 -5.26
C SER A 602 15.32 1.53 -4.52
N ALA A 603 15.05 0.98 -3.36
CA ALA A 603 13.82 1.25 -2.60
C ALA A 603 13.67 2.71 -2.13
N ASP A 604 14.78 3.40 -1.88
CA ASP A 604 14.80 4.84 -1.53
C ASP A 604 14.14 5.75 -2.59
N LEU A 605 14.07 5.26 -3.83
CA LEU A 605 13.37 5.92 -4.95
C LEU A 605 12.06 5.20 -5.34
N GLY A 606 11.55 4.32 -4.49
CA GLY A 606 10.28 3.62 -4.71
C GLY A 606 10.36 2.39 -5.61
N ALA A 607 11.57 1.90 -5.96
CA ALA A 607 11.75 0.75 -6.86
C ALA A 607 11.03 0.92 -8.21
N VAL A 608 11.00 2.13 -8.72
CA VAL A 608 10.41 2.51 -10.02
C VAL A 608 11.42 2.37 -11.16
N ARG A 609 10.97 2.58 -12.38
CA ARG A 609 11.87 2.70 -13.53
C ARG A 609 12.80 3.90 -13.38
N ASP A 610 14.07 3.65 -13.61
CA ASP A 610 15.11 4.68 -13.61
C ASP A 610 14.90 5.63 -14.81
N ARG A 611 14.45 6.84 -14.52
CA ARG A 611 14.17 7.87 -15.56
C ARG A 611 15.42 8.22 -16.37
N ALA A 612 16.59 8.24 -15.73
CA ALA A 612 17.85 8.54 -16.43
C ALA A 612 18.17 7.47 -17.50
N LYS A 613 17.86 6.19 -17.22
CA LYS A 613 18.01 5.11 -18.24
C LYS A 613 17.00 5.22 -19.38
N LEU A 614 15.90 5.92 -19.18
CA LEU A 614 14.88 6.19 -20.20
C LEU A 614 15.12 7.49 -20.94
N GLY A 615 16.13 8.28 -20.57
CA GLY A 615 16.43 9.58 -21.17
C GLY A 615 15.44 10.69 -20.77
N LEU A 616 14.84 10.56 -19.59
CA LEU A 616 13.85 11.49 -19.04
C LEU A 616 14.44 12.34 -17.92
#